data_f64e89cb209f4dcf5833e567195cd98c
#
_entry.id   f64e89cb209f4dcf5833e567195cd98c
#
_cell.length_a   1.000
_cell.length_b   1.000
_cell.length_c   1.000
_cell.angle_alpha   90.00
_cell.angle_beta   90.00
_cell.angle_gamma   90.00
#
_symmetry.space_group_name_H-M   'P 1'
#
loop_
_entity.id
_entity.type
_entity.pdbx_description
1 polymer ?
#
loop_
_entity_poly.entity_id
_entity_poly.type
_entity_poly.pdbx_seq_one_letter_code
_entity_poly.pdbx_strand_id
1 'polypeptide(L)'
;MSEIFTNTKLPDILEIKNAGQSYDGGETWVLKDFNLLVEDKPNQGQFIILLGPSGCGKSTVLRYIAGLQTPTEGEVFINGRLRTEDDRIGMVFQQYSSFPWMTVLENVELGLKYQGVPAKERREKAMEMLRIVGLEGHEKKYAQYPTLSGGQLQRVAIARSLLVNPSIILMDEPFGALDTNTRLKMQDFLISVWEKVHPTIILVTHDISEAVYLGDDVYIMSPAPSKIIEHVRIDLPFDRDKTIKRAPRFTELVFYLEDRMMSFEI
;
A
#
# COMPACT_ATOMS: atom_id res chain seq x y z
N MET A 1 -32.94 5.80 -23.69
CA MET A 1 -31.77 5.27 -24.41
C MET A 1 -30.98 4.45 -23.38
N SER A 2 -31.07 3.13 -23.48
CA SER A 2 -30.40 2.18 -22.56
C SER A 2 -28.92 2.16 -22.93
N GLU A 3 -28.09 2.63 -22.03
CA GLU A 3 -26.65 2.41 -22.12
C GLU A 3 -26.38 0.91 -22.02
N ILE A 4 -25.93 0.37 -23.13
CA ILE A 4 -25.41 -0.98 -23.21
C ILE A 4 -24.04 -0.95 -22.51
N PHE A 5 -24.01 -1.21 -21.21
CA PHE A 5 -22.76 -1.55 -20.52
C PHE A 5 -22.28 -2.88 -21.13
N THR A 6 -21.35 -2.79 -22.06
CA THR A 6 -20.50 -3.93 -22.42
C THR A 6 -19.67 -4.27 -21.19
N ASN A 7 -20.10 -5.26 -20.45
CA ASN A 7 -19.42 -5.81 -19.29
C ASN A 7 -18.17 -6.59 -19.78
N THR A 8 -17.15 -5.87 -20.24
CA THR A 8 -15.80 -6.42 -20.36
C THR A 8 -15.26 -6.51 -18.95
N LYS A 9 -15.46 -7.67 -18.31
CA LYS A 9 -14.89 -7.98 -17.01
C LYS A 9 -13.38 -7.87 -17.15
N LEU A 10 -12.82 -6.79 -16.61
CA LEU A 10 -11.38 -6.65 -16.49
C LEU A 10 -10.85 -7.78 -15.61
N PRO A 11 -9.62 -8.27 -15.85
CA PRO A 11 -9.01 -9.24 -14.95
C PRO A 11 -8.81 -8.60 -13.58
N ASP A 12 -9.06 -9.36 -12.52
CA ASP A 12 -8.85 -8.92 -11.15
C ASP A 12 -7.40 -8.49 -10.96
N ILE A 13 -7.18 -7.35 -10.27
CA ILE A 13 -5.83 -6.81 -10.03
C ILE A 13 -4.98 -7.78 -9.22
N LEU A 14 -5.58 -8.34 -8.15
CA LEU A 14 -4.94 -9.27 -7.24
C LEU A 14 -5.92 -10.35 -6.81
N GLU A 15 -5.48 -11.59 -6.88
CA GLU A 15 -6.19 -12.71 -6.27
C GLU A 15 -5.20 -13.61 -5.53
N ILE A 16 -5.49 -13.92 -4.27
CA ILE A 16 -4.76 -14.90 -3.47
C ILE A 16 -5.72 -16.03 -3.19
N LYS A 17 -5.31 -17.26 -3.55
CA LYS A 17 -6.14 -18.46 -3.42
C LYS A 17 -5.53 -19.42 -2.41
N ASN A 18 -6.28 -19.72 -1.34
CA ASN A 18 -5.98 -20.75 -0.35
C ASN A 18 -4.54 -20.67 0.17
N ALA A 19 -4.00 -19.44 0.32
CA ALA A 19 -2.62 -19.28 0.76
C ALA A 19 -2.45 -19.68 2.22
N GLY A 20 -1.39 -20.42 2.48
CA GLY A 20 -0.95 -20.82 3.81
C GLY A 20 0.50 -20.48 4.04
N GLN A 21 0.86 -20.11 5.29
CA GLN A 21 2.23 -19.94 5.73
C GLN A 21 2.48 -20.65 7.03
N SER A 22 3.40 -21.58 6.98
CA SER A 22 4.03 -22.23 8.15
C SER A 22 5.54 -22.05 8.05
N TYR A 23 6.19 -21.88 9.19
CA TYR A 23 7.66 -21.77 9.31
C TYR A 23 8.30 -22.97 10.00
N ASP A 24 7.49 -23.94 10.47
CA ASP A 24 7.89 -25.10 11.27
C ASP A 24 7.41 -26.43 10.66
N GLY A 25 7.21 -26.46 9.34
CA GLY A 25 6.81 -27.67 8.64
C GLY A 25 5.32 -28.03 8.78
N GLY A 26 4.48 -27.07 9.18
CA GLY A 26 3.02 -27.25 9.28
C GLY A 26 2.50 -27.47 10.70
N GLU A 27 3.37 -27.37 11.72
CA GLU A 27 2.95 -27.46 13.12
C GLU A 27 2.13 -26.24 13.54
N THR A 28 2.61 -25.02 13.15
CA THR A 28 1.89 -23.78 13.37
C THR A 28 1.69 -23.02 12.05
N TRP A 29 0.58 -22.29 11.97
CA TRP A 29 0.21 -21.53 10.77
C TRP A 29 0.05 -20.06 11.12
N VAL A 30 0.73 -19.19 10.37
CA VAL A 30 0.50 -17.74 10.41
C VAL A 30 -0.71 -17.39 9.56
N LEU A 31 -0.79 -17.97 8.36
CA LEU A 31 -1.92 -17.87 7.44
C LEU A 31 -2.38 -19.29 7.10
N LYS A 32 -3.69 -19.52 7.00
CA LYS A 32 -4.26 -20.80 6.56
C LYS A 32 -5.57 -20.57 5.82
N ASP A 33 -5.69 -21.17 4.61
CA ASP A 33 -6.83 -20.95 3.72
C ASP A 33 -7.11 -19.45 3.51
N PHE A 34 -6.04 -18.65 3.36
CA PHE A 34 -6.17 -17.22 3.18
C PHE A 34 -6.58 -16.91 1.74
N ASN A 35 -7.70 -16.22 1.59
CA ASN A 35 -8.25 -15.82 0.29
C ASN A 35 -8.44 -14.30 0.28
N LEU A 36 -7.98 -13.64 -0.77
CA LEU A 36 -8.15 -12.21 -0.99
C LEU A 36 -8.41 -11.97 -2.47
N LEU A 37 -9.46 -11.21 -2.78
CA LEU A 37 -9.76 -10.76 -4.14
C LEU A 37 -9.84 -9.24 -4.16
N VAL A 38 -9.09 -8.61 -5.06
CA VAL A 38 -9.15 -7.19 -5.37
C VAL A 38 -9.53 -7.04 -6.83
N GLU A 39 -10.79 -6.68 -7.06
CA GLU A 39 -11.32 -6.44 -8.41
C GLU A 39 -10.72 -5.15 -9.00
N ASP A 40 -10.49 -5.13 -10.32
CA ASP A 40 -10.08 -3.92 -11.02
C ASP A 40 -11.27 -2.96 -11.20
N LYS A 41 -11.05 -1.69 -10.85
CA LYS A 41 -11.99 -0.60 -11.11
C LYS A 41 -11.45 0.23 -12.29
N PRO A 42 -12.08 0.18 -13.47
CA PRO A 42 -11.56 0.79 -14.68
C PRO A 42 -11.21 2.28 -14.49
N ASN A 43 -10.00 2.65 -14.89
CA ASN A 43 -9.50 4.04 -14.88
C ASN A 43 -9.56 4.74 -13.49
N GLN A 44 -9.60 3.96 -12.43
CA GLN A 44 -9.66 4.48 -11.07
C GLN A 44 -8.60 3.80 -10.21
N GLY A 45 -7.71 4.57 -9.59
CA GLY A 45 -6.83 4.06 -8.53
C GLY A 45 -7.68 3.57 -7.34
N GLN A 46 -7.16 2.62 -6.60
CA GLN A 46 -7.85 2.05 -5.45
C GLN A 46 -6.94 2.08 -4.22
N PHE A 47 -7.54 2.39 -3.08
CA PHE A 47 -6.87 2.33 -1.79
C PHE A 47 -7.42 1.15 -0.99
N ILE A 48 -6.67 0.05 -0.96
CA ILE A 48 -7.03 -1.20 -0.28
C ILE A 48 -6.30 -1.27 1.05
N ILE A 49 -7.02 -1.52 2.12
CA ILE A 49 -6.45 -1.67 3.46
C ILE A 49 -6.58 -3.11 3.95
N LEU A 50 -5.47 -3.68 4.41
CA LEU A 50 -5.47 -4.89 5.22
C LEU A 50 -5.35 -4.48 6.69
N LEU A 51 -6.45 -4.57 7.44
CA LEU A 51 -6.55 -4.22 8.85
C LEU A 51 -6.51 -5.49 9.70
N GLY A 52 -5.72 -5.51 10.75
CA GLY A 52 -5.68 -6.66 11.65
C GLY A 52 -4.69 -6.49 12.80
N PRO A 53 -4.74 -7.35 13.83
CA PRO A 53 -3.86 -7.25 14.99
C PRO A 53 -2.40 -7.48 14.61
N SER A 54 -1.48 -7.07 15.50
CA SER A 54 -0.06 -7.31 15.33
C SER A 54 0.22 -8.82 15.28
N GLY A 55 1.12 -9.25 14.37
CA GLY A 55 1.47 -10.65 14.22
C GLY A 55 0.49 -11.52 13.44
N CYS A 56 -0.65 -11.00 12.95
CA CYS A 56 -1.61 -11.80 12.17
C CYS A 56 -1.15 -12.15 10.75
N GLY A 57 0.01 -11.69 10.29
CA GLY A 57 0.54 -12.05 8.97
C GLY A 57 0.33 -11.02 7.86
N LYS A 58 -0.06 -9.77 8.15
CA LYS A 58 -0.21 -8.68 7.17
C LYS A 58 1.02 -8.50 6.28
N SER A 59 2.20 -8.38 6.90
CA SER A 59 3.47 -8.26 6.15
C SER A 59 3.82 -9.52 5.36
N THR A 60 3.35 -10.70 5.80
CA THR A 60 3.50 -11.95 5.04
C THR A 60 2.68 -11.90 3.75
N VAL A 61 1.43 -11.43 3.83
CA VAL A 61 0.59 -11.21 2.65
C VAL A 61 1.24 -10.23 1.67
N LEU A 62 1.78 -9.10 2.16
CA LEU A 62 2.50 -8.15 1.31
C LEU A 62 3.72 -8.79 0.63
N ARG A 63 4.49 -9.64 1.35
CA ARG A 63 5.65 -10.34 0.78
C ARG A 63 5.24 -11.32 -0.32
N TYR A 64 4.08 -11.97 -0.21
CA TYR A 64 3.54 -12.81 -1.27
C TYR A 64 3.26 -12.01 -2.54
N ILE A 65 2.56 -10.89 -2.41
CA ILE A 65 2.23 -10.02 -3.53
C ILE A 65 3.51 -9.45 -4.15
N ALA A 66 4.46 -9.00 -3.32
CA ALA A 66 5.76 -8.50 -3.78
C ALA A 66 6.66 -9.59 -4.41
N GLY A 67 6.36 -10.88 -4.15
CA GLY A 67 7.19 -12.02 -4.55
C GLY A 67 8.50 -12.14 -3.79
N LEU A 68 8.53 -11.55 -2.62
CA LEU A 68 9.65 -11.70 -1.69
C LEU A 68 9.57 -12.99 -0.88
N GLN A 69 8.41 -13.65 -0.93
CA GLN A 69 8.14 -14.91 -0.26
C GLN A 69 7.12 -15.71 -1.05
N THR A 70 7.32 -17.02 -1.18
CA THR A 70 6.34 -17.94 -1.75
C THR A 70 5.50 -18.52 -0.62
N PRO A 71 4.18 -18.58 -0.75
CA PRO A 71 3.33 -19.26 0.21
C PRO A 71 3.72 -20.74 0.33
N THR A 72 3.55 -21.33 1.53
CA THR A 72 3.71 -22.79 1.75
C THR A 72 2.66 -23.57 0.98
N GLU A 73 1.44 -23.02 0.89
CA GLU A 73 0.28 -23.57 0.17
C GLU A 73 -0.43 -22.44 -0.57
N GLY A 74 -1.11 -22.75 -1.68
CA GLY A 74 -1.90 -21.80 -2.45
C GLY A 74 -1.11 -20.99 -3.45
N GLU A 75 -1.77 -20.03 -4.08
CA GLU A 75 -1.25 -19.30 -5.25
C GLU A 75 -1.62 -17.82 -5.20
N VAL A 76 -0.81 -16.99 -5.86
CA VAL A 76 -1.01 -15.55 -6.01
C VAL A 76 -1.12 -15.21 -7.49
N PHE A 77 -2.18 -14.50 -7.86
CA PHE A 77 -2.45 -14.05 -9.22
C PHE A 77 -2.42 -12.52 -9.28
N ILE A 78 -1.78 -11.98 -10.30
CA ILE A 78 -1.73 -10.55 -10.61
C ILE A 78 -2.29 -10.36 -12.01
N ASN A 79 -3.25 -9.44 -12.17
CA ASN A 79 -3.92 -9.19 -13.44
C ASN A 79 -4.46 -10.48 -14.09
N GLY A 80 -5.08 -11.36 -13.29
CA GLY A 80 -5.72 -12.61 -13.72
C GLY A 80 -4.75 -13.73 -14.12
N ARG A 81 -3.44 -13.58 -13.95
CA ARG A 81 -2.43 -14.62 -14.23
C ARG A 81 -1.57 -14.90 -13.00
N LEU A 82 -1.01 -16.10 -12.93
CA LEU A 82 -0.09 -16.45 -11.83
C LEU A 82 1.04 -15.42 -11.76
N ARG A 83 1.34 -14.95 -10.54
CA ARG A 83 2.39 -13.97 -10.29
C ARG A 83 3.74 -14.47 -10.78
N THR A 84 4.50 -13.59 -11.43
CA THR A 84 5.86 -13.85 -11.95
C THR A 84 6.84 -12.76 -11.49
N GLU A 85 8.14 -12.96 -11.75
CA GLU A 85 9.17 -11.96 -11.45
C GLU A 85 9.05 -10.68 -12.29
N ASP A 86 8.34 -10.75 -13.43
CA ASP A 86 8.12 -9.61 -14.33
C ASP A 86 7.03 -8.65 -13.81
N ASP A 87 6.28 -9.03 -12.76
CA ASP A 87 5.26 -8.17 -12.18
C ASP A 87 5.91 -6.99 -11.45
N ARG A 88 5.57 -5.79 -11.94
CA ARG A 88 6.10 -4.53 -11.38
C ARG A 88 5.30 -4.13 -10.16
N ILE A 89 5.76 -4.56 -9.00
CA ILE A 89 5.18 -4.25 -7.70
C ILE A 89 6.10 -3.30 -6.96
N GLY A 90 5.57 -2.13 -6.58
CA GLY A 90 6.29 -1.20 -5.71
C GLY A 90 6.12 -1.58 -4.24
N MET A 91 7.15 -1.37 -3.41
CA MET A 91 7.04 -1.62 -1.96
C MET A 91 7.65 -0.48 -1.15
N VAL A 92 6.89 -0.02 -0.16
CA VAL A 92 7.30 0.96 0.85
C VAL A 92 7.26 0.25 2.20
N PHE A 93 8.41 0.16 2.86
CA PHE A 93 8.57 -0.54 4.13
C PHE A 93 8.28 0.37 5.32
N GLN A 94 8.00 -0.20 6.48
CA GLN A 94 7.79 0.48 7.74
C GLN A 94 9.01 1.34 8.16
N GLN A 95 10.22 0.80 7.98
CA GLN A 95 11.45 1.55 8.19
C GLN A 95 11.84 2.28 6.90
N TYR A 96 12.51 3.42 7.04
CA TYR A 96 12.99 4.18 5.89
C TYR A 96 13.91 3.32 5.02
N SER A 97 13.47 3.06 3.80
CA SER A 97 14.18 2.19 2.85
C SER A 97 15.03 2.96 1.84
N SER A 98 15.23 4.27 2.04
CA SER A 98 16.14 5.06 1.21
C SER A 98 17.60 4.61 1.42
N PHE A 99 18.38 4.65 0.34
CA PHE A 99 19.81 4.35 0.41
C PHE A 99 20.56 5.59 0.93
N PRO A 100 21.12 5.55 2.16
CA PRO A 100 21.69 6.74 2.82
C PRO A 100 22.98 7.27 2.14
N TRP A 101 23.64 6.43 1.35
CA TRP A 101 24.83 6.81 0.55
C TRP A 101 24.51 7.41 -0.82
N MET A 102 23.23 7.50 -1.16
CA MET A 102 22.75 8.11 -2.40
C MET A 102 22.01 9.41 -2.09
N THR A 103 22.05 10.34 -3.03
CA THR A 103 21.24 11.55 -2.96
C THR A 103 19.75 11.25 -3.12
N VAL A 104 18.88 12.20 -2.78
CA VAL A 104 17.44 12.11 -2.99
C VAL A 104 17.12 11.79 -4.46
N LEU A 105 17.75 12.53 -5.39
CA LEU A 105 17.54 12.33 -6.83
C LEU A 105 17.97 10.92 -7.26
N GLU A 106 19.16 10.47 -6.85
CA GLU A 106 19.67 9.14 -7.17
C GLU A 106 18.78 8.01 -6.61
N ASN A 107 18.25 8.19 -5.40
CA ASN A 107 17.28 7.27 -4.82
C ASN A 107 16.02 7.16 -5.68
N VAL A 108 15.46 8.29 -6.08
CA VAL A 108 14.20 8.33 -6.82
C VAL A 108 14.38 7.77 -8.24
N GLU A 109 15.46 8.14 -8.96
CA GLU A 109 15.69 7.68 -10.32
C GLU A 109 16.17 6.22 -10.43
N LEU A 110 16.48 5.57 -9.30
CA LEU A 110 17.16 4.27 -9.27
C LEU A 110 16.41 3.17 -10.04
N GLY A 111 15.11 3.07 -9.85
CA GLY A 111 14.30 2.07 -10.54
C GLY A 111 14.34 2.22 -12.06
N LEU A 112 14.24 3.44 -12.57
CA LEU A 112 14.38 3.72 -14.01
C LEU A 112 15.78 3.42 -14.54
N LYS A 113 16.82 3.60 -13.69
CA LYS A 113 18.19 3.21 -14.04
C LYS A 113 18.29 1.71 -14.29
N TYR A 114 17.70 0.89 -13.44
CA TYR A 114 17.66 -0.57 -13.62
C TYR A 114 16.80 -1.02 -14.82
N GLN A 115 15.80 -0.21 -15.19
CA GLN A 115 15.03 -0.42 -16.43
C GLN A 115 15.79 0.01 -17.69
N GLY A 116 17.03 0.52 -17.59
CA GLY A 116 17.83 0.94 -18.72
C GLY A 116 17.42 2.30 -19.34
N VAL A 117 16.58 3.09 -18.64
CA VAL A 117 16.15 4.41 -19.13
C VAL A 117 17.36 5.36 -19.20
N PRO A 118 17.54 6.12 -20.31
CA PRO A 118 18.65 7.04 -20.48
C PRO A 118 18.76 8.09 -19.36
N ALA A 119 19.98 8.47 -18.96
CA ALA A 119 20.24 9.31 -17.81
C ALA A 119 19.49 10.66 -17.83
N LYS A 120 19.38 11.29 -19.02
CA LYS A 120 18.64 12.54 -19.17
C LYS A 120 17.16 12.37 -18.87
N GLU A 121 16.53 11.39 -19.49
CA GLU A 121 15.09 11.11 -19.37
C GLU A 121 14.72 10.73 -17.94
N ARG A 122 15.46 9.78 -17.30
CA ARG A 122 15.14 9.36 -15.93
C ARG A 122 15.29 10.50 -14.93
N ARG A 123 16.27 11.39 -15.15
CA ARG A 123 16.49 12.58 -14.29
C ARG A 123 15.34 13.57 -14.42
N GLU A 124 14.87 13.83 -15.63
CA GLU A 124 13.72 14.70 -15.88
C GLU A 124 12.46 14.16 -15.19
N LYS A 125 12.18 12.87 -15.35
CA LYS A 125 11.07 12.19 -14.67
C LYS A 125 11.20 12.19 -13.14
N ALA A 126 12.40 11.96 -12.62
CA ALA A 126 12.66 12.02 -11.17
C ALA A 126 12.48 13.43 -10.61
N MET A 127 12.91 14.47 -11.30
CA MET A 127 12.68 15.85 -10.90
C MET A 127 11.20 16.20 -10.86
N GLU A 128 10.41 15.72 -11.83
CA GLU A 128 8.97 15.90 -11.83
C GLU A 128 8.33 15.20 -10.62
N MET A 129 8.72 13.96 -10.37
CA MET A 129 8.24 13.21 -9.21
C MET A 129 8.59 13.92 -7.89
N LEU A 130 9.81 14.50 -7.79
CA LEU A 130 10.21 15.26 -6.61
C LEU A 130 9.34 16.51 -6.38
N ARG A 131 8.86 17.17 -7.44
CA ARG A 131 7.87 18.25 -7.31
C ARG A 131 6.53 17.72 -6.79
N ILE A 132 6.05 16.60 -7.34
CA ILE A 132 4.78 15.97 -6.91
C ILE A 132 4.82 15.64 -5.42
N VAL A 133 5.94 15.09 -4.92
CA VAL A 133 6.08 14.70 -3.51
C VAL A 133 6.57 15.84 -2.60
N GLY A 134 6.75 17.07 -3.13
CA GLY A 134 7.15 18.23 -2.35
C GLY A 134 8.57 18.15 -1.77
N LEU A 135 9.50 17.59 -2.55
CA LEU A 135 10.92 17.48 -2.21
C LEU A 135 11.82 18.32 -3.15
N GLU A 136 11.24 19.28 -3.88
CA GLU A 136 12.00 20.23 -4.70
C GLU A 136 13.02 20.99 -3.84
N GLY A 137 14.22 21.17 -4.36
CA GLY A 137 15.34 21.78 -3.63
C GLY A 137 16.11 20.83 -2.71
N HIS A 138 15.71 19.54 -2.66
CA HIS A 138 16.41 18.53 -1.85
C HIS A 138 17.19 17.51 -2.70
N GLU A 139 17.24 17.67 -4.01
CA GLU A 139 17.73 16.69 -4.99
C GLU A 139 19.16 16.22 -4.70
N LYS A 140 20.01 17.15 -4.26
CA LYS A 140 21.44 16.91 -3.99
C LYS A 140 21.74 16.47 -2.55
N LYS A 141 20.74 16.49 -1.66
CA LYS A 141 20.91 16.04 -0.28
C LYS A 141 21.01 14.53 -0.23
N TYR A 142 21.85 14.00 0.66
CA TYR A 142 21.85 12.56 0.94
C TYR A 142 20.56 12.15 1.65
N ALA A 143 20.00 10.99 1.25
CA ALA A 143 18.72 10.49 1.73
C ALA A 143 18.88 9.77 3.09
N GLN A 144 19.35 10.49 4.10
CA GLN A 144 19.62 9.97 5.45
C GLN A 144 19.24 10.97 6.55
N TYR A 145 18.95 10.43 7.74
CA TYR A 145 18.81 11.25 8.95
C TYR A 145 20.20 11.69 9.47
N PRO A 146 20.38 12.93 9.99
CA PRO A 146 19.40 14.00 10.15
C PRO A 146 19.32 14.96 8.95
N THR A 147 19.96 14.66 7.82
CA THR A 147 19.94 15.50 6.61
C THR A 147 18.51 15.74 6.12
N LEU A 148 17.67 14.70 6.23
CA LEU A 148 16.24 14.73 5.97
C LEU A 148 15.48 14.29 7.23
N SER A 149 14.28 14.86 7.44
CA SER A 149 13.36 14.38 8.47
C SER A 149 12.78 13.02 8.10
N GLY A 150 12.20 12.28 9.08
CA GLY A 150 11.55 11.01 8.84
C GLY A 150 10.47 11.07 7.77
N GLY A 151 9.61 12.09 7.81
CA GLY A 151 8.60 12.30 6.78
C GLY A 151 9.19 12.59 5.38
N GLN A 152 10.32 13.29 5.30
CA GLN A 152 11.02 13.50 4.03
C GLN A 152 11.64 12.20 3.49
N LEU A 153 12.23 11.37 4.35
CA LEU A 153 12.74 10.04 3.97
C LEU A 153 11.61 9.14 3.45
N GLN A 154 10.44 9.19 4.10
CA GLN A 154 9.26 8.45 3.66
C GLN A 154 8.78 8.92 2.28
N ARG A 155 8.77 10.23 2.02
CA ARG A 155 8.45 10.78 0.69
C ARG A 155 9.45 10.34 -0.38
N VAL A 156 10.73 10.21 -0.06
CA VAL A 156 11.74 9.64 -0.98
C VAL A 156 11.40 8.19 -1.35
N ALA A 157 11.04 7.36 -0.36
CA ALA A 157 10.68 5.97 -0.58
C ALA A 157 9.40 5.84 -1.46
N ILE A 158 8.38 6.66 -1.18
CA ILE A 158 7.14 6.73 -1.97
C ILE A 158 7.46 7.18 -3.41
N ALA A 159 8.22 8.25 -3.59
CA ALA A 159 8.61 8.78 -4.91
C ALA A 159 9.37 7.73 -5.75
N ARG A 160 10.31 7.01 -5.13
CA ARG A 160 11.05 5.94 -5.77
C ARG A 160 10.14 4.80 -6.25
N SER A 161 9.17 4.42 -5.42
CA SER A 161 8.21 3.36 -5.75
C SER A 161 7.22 3.78 -6.84
N LEU A 162 6.76 5.04 -6.84
CA LEU A 162 5.83 5.57 -7.83
C LEU A 162 6.48 5.77 -9.21
N LEU A 163 7.74 6.21 -9.25
CA LEU A 163 8.38 6.61 -10.50
C LEU A 163 8.51 5.49 -11.53
N VAL A 164 8.57 4.24 -11.10
CA VAL A 164 8.63 3.07 -11.98
C VAL A 164 7.28 2.65 -12.54
N ASN A 165 6.22 3.38 -12.19
CA ASN A 165 4.83 3.12 -12.59
C ASN A 165 4.42 1.66 -12.36
N PRO A 166 4.43 1.19 -11.11
CA PRO A 166 4.06 -0.18 -10.77
C PRO A 166 2.55 -0.39 -10.93
N SER A 167 2.13 -1.65 -11.15
CA SER A 167 0.70 -2.02 -11.18
C SER A 167 0.06 -1.89 -9.79
N ILE A 168 0.82 -2.24 -8.75
CA ILE A 168 0.40 -2.18 -7.35
C ILE A 168 1.54 -1.58 -6.53
N ILE A 169 1.17 -0.74 -5.54
CA ILE A 169 2.08 -0.25 -4.51
C ILE A 169 1.69 -0.85 -3.18
N LEU A 170 2.62 -1.54 -2.55
CA LEU A 170 2.47 -2.13 -1.24
C LEU A 170 3.07 -1.21 -0.18
N MET A 171 2.36 -1.00 0.93
CA MET A 171 2.82 -0.18 2.04
C MET A 171 2.68 -0.95 3.35
N ASP A 172 3.82 -1.26 3.96
CA ASP A 172 3.88 -2.00 5.24
C ASP A 172 3.98 -1.01 6.40
N GLU A 173 2.88 -0.72 7.08
CA GLU A 173 2.76 0.23 8.20
C GLU A 173 3.55 1.55 7.97
N PRO A 174 3.32 2.27 6.85
CA PRO A 174 4.22 3.32 6.37
C PRO A 174 4.34 4.53 7.31
N PHE A 175 3.47 4.63 8.31
CA PHE A 175 3.44 5.75 9.25
C PHE A 175 3.78 5.35 10.69
N GLY A 176 4.06 4.06 10.93
CA GLY A 176 4.30 3.52 12.28
C GLY A 176 5.49 4.15 13.02
N ALA A 177 6.53 4.56 12.30
CA ALA A 177 7.73 5.20 12.85
C ALA A 177 7.63 6.72 13.03
N LEU A 178 6.48 7.34 12.70
CA LEU A 178 6.30 8.80 12.71
C LEU A 178 5.59 9.26 13.99
N ASP A 179 5.97 10.44 14.49
CA ASP A 179 5.19 11.13 15.51
C ASP A 179 3.79 11.51 14.99
N THR A 180 2.85 11.72 15.91
CA THR A 180 1.43 11.95 15.58
C THR A 180 1.22 13.09 14.57
N ASN A 181 1.90 14.23 14.72
CA ASN A 181 1.71 15.37 13.82
C ASN A 181 2.28 15.10 12.42
N THR A 182 3.44 14.46 12.35
CA THR A 182 4.06 14.07 11.09
C THR A 182 3.23 12.99 10.40
N ARG A 183 2.67 12.03 11.16
CA ARG A 183 1.77 10.99 10.64
C ARG A 183 0.55 11.59 9.95
N LEU A 184 -0.18 12.50 10.59
CA LEU A 184 -1.34 13.16 10.00
C LEU A 184 -0.99 13.89 8.70
N LYS A 185 0.12 14.65 8.69
CA LYS A 185 0.59 15.34 7.47
C LYS A 185 0.98 14.36 6.36
N MET A 186 1.51 13.20 6.71
CA MET A 186 1.88 12.17 5.73
C MET A 186 0.67 11.42 5.18
N GLN A 187 -0.38 11.23 5.95
CA GLN A 187 -1.65 10.71 5.47
C GLN A 187 -2.29 11.66 4.44
N ASP A 188 -2.42 12.96 4.80
CA ASP A 188 -2.92 13.99 3.88
C ASP A 188 -2.06 14.08 2.61
N PHE A 189 -0.74 14.02 2.77
CA PHE A 189 0.20 13.98 1.66
C PHE A 189 -0.03 12.78 0.75
N LEU A 190 -0.19 11.57 1.32
CA LEU A 190 -0.40 10.35 0.53
C LEU A 190 -1.68 10.41 -0.29
N ILE A 191 -2.78 10.94 0.27
CA ILE A 191 -4.02 11.21 -0.47
C ILE A 191 -3.75 12.16 -1.63
N SER A 192 -3.07 13.29 -1.38
CA SER A 192 -2.79 14.29 -2.42
C SER A 192 -1.92 13.76 -3.57
N VAL A 193 -1.05 12.79 -3.31
CA VAL A 193 -0.24 12.10 -4.32
C VAL A 193 -1.10 11.08 -5.06
N TRP A 194 -1.92 10.33 -4.33
CA TRP A 194 -2.82 9.33 -4.90
C TRP A 194 -3.82 9.96 -5.89
N GLU A 195 -4.41 11.11 -5.55
CA GLU A 195 -5.30 11.88 -6.42
C GLU A 195 -4.63 12.37 -7.73
N LYS A 196 -3.31 12.49 -7.76
CA LYS A 196 -2.56 12.93 -8.95
C LYS A 196 -2.12 11.78 -9.85
N VAL A 197 -1.84 10.63 -9.25
CA VAL A 197 -1.18 9.51 -9.95
C VAL A 197 -2.13 8.33 -10.15
N HIS A 198 -3.19 8.22 -9.31
CA HIS A 198 -4.20 7.16 -9.31
C HIS A 198 -3.65 5.72 -9.29
N PRO A 199 -2.62 5.39 -8.48
CA PRO A 199 -2.13 4.03 -8.38
C PRO A 199 -3.10 3.15 -7.58
N THR A 200 -3.04 1.83 -7.76
CA THR A 200 -3.60 0.89 -6.78
C THR A 200 -2.63 0.72 -5.64
N ILE A 201 -3.07 1.06 -4.42
CA ILE A 201 -2.28 0.94 -3.19
C ILE A 201 -2.89 -0.14 -2.31
N ILE A 202 -2.05 -1.05 -1.82
CA ILE A 202 -2.42 -1.99 -0.76
C ILE A 202 -1.59 -1.62 0.48
N LEU A 203 -2.25 -1.13 1.50
CA LEU A 203 -1.62 -0.68 2.74
C LEU A 203 -2.03 -1.60 3.88
N VAL A 204 -1.07 -2.05 4.67
CA VAL A 204 -1.34 -2.77 5.92
C VAL A 204 -1.17 -1.82 7.09
N THR A 205 -2.11 -1.90 8.03
CA THR A 205 -2.08 -1.12 9.27
C THR A 205 -2.83 -1.85 10.39
N HIS A 206 -2.59 -1.43 11.61
CA HIS A 206 -3.39 -1.77 12.79
C HIS A 206 -4.17 -0.56 13.31
N ASP A 207 -4.03 0.62 12.69
CA ASP A 207 -4.71 1.86 13.06
C ASP A 207 -6.04 1.97 12.29
N ILE A 208 -7.15 1.85 13.03
CA ILE A 208 -8.50 1.86 12.47
C ILE A 208 -8.85 3.23 11.87
N SER A 209 -8.46 4.32 12.53
CA SER A 209 -8.69 5.67 12.01
C SER A 209 -7.96 5.92 10.70
N GLU A 210 -6.75 5.37 10.56
CA GLU A 210 -5.98 5.38 9.32
C GLU A 210 -6.69 4.57 8.22
N ALA A 211 -7.18 3.37 8.56
CA ALA A 211 -7.90 2.50 7.63
C ALA A 211 -9.15 3.18 7.06
N VAL A 212 -9.94 3.85 7.89
CA VAL A 212 -11.13 4.61 7.46
C VAL A 212 -10.75 5.85 6.65
N TYR A 213 -9.67 6.54 7.04
CA TYR A 213 -9.27 7.78 6.39
C TYR A 213 -8.72 7.56 4.98
N LEU A 214 -7.91 6.51 4.78
CA LEU A 214 -7.23 6.26 3.53
C LEU A 214 -7.98 5.28 2.62
N GLY A 215 -8.61 4.25 3.20
CA GLY A 215 -9.14 3.11 2.44
C GLY A 215 -10.41 3.40 1.65
N ASP A 216 -10.53 2.79 0.49
CA ASP A 216 -11.79 2.61 -0.23
C ASP A 216 -12.43 1.28 0.16
N ASP A 217 -11.59 0.27 0.35
CA ASP A 217 -11.97 -1.07 0.74
C ASP A 217 -11.07 -1.53 1.90
N VAL A 218 -11.66 -1.97 3.00
CA VAL A 218 -10.96 -2.49 4.19
C VAL A 218 -11.24 -3.98 4.33
N TYR A 219 -10.19 -4.79 4.30
CA TYR A 219 -10.26 -6.22 4.57
C TYR A 219 -9.76 -6.49 5.98
N ILE A 220 -10.63 -7.02 6.83
CA ILE A 220 -10.32 -7.32 8.22
C ILE A 220 -9.72 -8.72 8.32
N MET A 221 -8.53 -8.82 8.91
CA MET A 221 -7.81 -10.06 9.14
C MET A 221 -7.98 -10.53 10.59
N SER A 222 -8.25 -11.84 10.78
CA SER A 222 -8.28 -12.46 12.12
C SER A 222 -6.88 -12.56 12.72
N PRO A 223 -6.74 -12.83 14.04
CA PRO A 223 -5.50 -13.39 14.60
C PRO A 223 -5.05 -14.66 13.88
N ALA A 224 -3.77 -15.04 14.06
CA ALA A 224 -3.25 -16.28 13.47
C ALA A 224 -3.93 -17.54 14.04
N PRO A 225 -4.21 -18.55 13.20
CA PRO A 225 -4.07 -18.65 11.75
C PRO A 225 -5.02 -17.69 11.02
N SER A 226 -4.44 -16.68 10.36
CA SER A 226 -5.22 -15.57 9.84
C SER A 226 -5.97 -15.87 8.56
N LYS A 227 -7.17 -15.30 8.46
CA LYS A 227 -8.05 -15.28 7.29
C LYS A 227 -8.66 -13.89 7.15
N ILE A 228 -9.15 -13.56 5.95
CA ILE A 228 -10.08 -12.44 5.79
C ILE A 228 -11.44 -12.87 6.37
N ILE A 229 -11.93 -12.10 7.31
CA ILE A 229 -13.20 -12.35 7.98
C ILE A 229 -14.31 -11.43 7.52
N GLU A 230 -13.94 -10.27 7.04
CA GLU A 230 -14.90 -9.30 6.51
C GLU A 230 -14.21 -8.35 5.51
N HIS A 231 -15.00 -7.94 4.51
CA HIS A 231 -14.68 -6.87 3.58
C HIS A 231 -15.66 -5.73 3.82
N VAL A 232 -15.14 -4.56 4.15
CA VAL A 232 -15.92 -3.35 4.44
C VAL A 232 -15.59 -2.29 3.41
N ARG A 233 -16.59 -1.86 2.65
CA ARG A 233 -16.45 -0.73 1.75
C ARG A 233 -16.61 0.58 2.52
N ILE A 234 -15.67 1.49 2.32
CA ILE A 234 -15.68 2.82 2.95
C ILE A 234 -16.43 3.77 2.02
N ASP A 235 -17.64 4.14 2.41
CA ASP A 235 -18.56 5.00 1.67
C ASP A 235 -18.35 6.49 2.02
N LEU A 236 -17.10 6.92 2.07
CA LEU A 236 -16.72 8.33 2.24
C LEU A 236 -16.46 8.98 0.88
N PRO A 237 -16.58 10.32 0.76
CA PRO A 237 -16.25 11.03 -0.47
C PRO A 237 -14.84 10.70 -0.96
N PHE A 238 -14.67 10.74 -2.30
CA PHE A 238 -13.37 10.50 -2.92
C PHE A 238 -12.36 11.60 -2.54
N ASP A 239 -12.79 12.87 -2.63
CA ASP A 239 -12.00 14.02 -2.20
C ASP A 239 -11.98 14.08 -0.67
N ARG A 240 -10.94 13.49 -0.08
CA ARG A 240 -10.77 13.40 1.37
C ARG A 240 -9.79 14.43 1.85
N ASP A 241 -10.26 15.32 2.71
CA ASP A 241 -9.40 16.18 3.49
C ASP A 241 -9.53 15.87 4.99
N LYS A 242 -8.66 16.49 5.81
CA LYS A 242 -8.67 16.28 7.26
C LYS A 242 -10.02 16.60 7.94
N THR A 243 -10.92 17.34 7.30
CA THR A 243 -12.22 17.71 7.89
C THR A 243 -13.16 16.52 7.91
N ILE A 244 -12.97 15.53 7.01
CA ILE A 244 -13.78 14.32 6.94
C ILE A 244 -13.70 13.50 8.24
N LYS A 245 -12.58 13.60 8.98
CA LYS A 245 -12.41 12.94 10.29
C LYS A 245 -13.40 13.45 11.36
N ARG A 246 -14.10 14.58 11.09
CA ARG A 246 -15.15 15.13 11.96
C ARG A 246 -16.56 14.77 11.49
N ALA A 247 -16.68 14.14 10.33
CA ALA A 247 -17.97 13.73 9.81
C ALA A 247 -18.57 12.60 10.64
N PRO A 248 -19.89 12.60 10.92
CA PRO A 248 -20.54 11.52 11.69
C PRO A 248 -20.27 10.15 11.07
N ARG A 249 -20.32 10.05 9.74
CA ARG A 249 -20.08 8.78 9.03
C ARG A 249 -18.68 8.23 9.24
N PHE A 250 -17.66 9.09 9.33
CA PHE A 250 -16.30 8.67 9.67
C PHE A 250 -16.26 8.01 11.06
N THR A 251 -16.88 8.65 12.05
CA THR A 251 -16.95 8.15 13.43
C THR A 251 -17.71 6.82 13.51
N GLU A 252 -18.82 6.68 12.79
CA GLU A 252 -19.59 5.44 12.71
C GLU A 252 -18.74 4.28 12.14
N LEU A 253 -18.00 4.54 11.07
CA LEU A 253 -17.11 3.53 10.45
C LEU A 253 -15.98 3.13 11.39
N VAL A 254 -15.38 4.10 12.11
CA VAL A 254 -14.34 3.81 13.11
C VAL A 254 -14.90 2.89 14.20
N PHE A 255 -16.02 3.23 14.83
CA PHE A 255 -16.65 2.39 15.86
C PHE A 255 -17.05 1.02 15.32
N TYR A 256 -17.59 0.96 14.10
CA TYR A 256 -17.91 -0.31 13.48
C TYR A 256 -16.68 -1.24 13.37
N LEU A 257 -15.56 -0.71 12.86
CA LEU A 257 -14.33 -1.48 12.73
C LEU A 257 -13.70 -1.83 14.10
N GLU A 258 -13.80 -0.93 15.09
CA GLU A 258 -13.38 -1.21 16.47
C GLU A 258 -14.15 -2.39 17.06
N ASP A 259 -15.49 -2.38 16.98
CA ASP A 259 -16.33 -3.48 17.45
C ASP A 259 -15.98 -4.81 16.78
N ARG A 260 -15.69 -4.78 15.46
CA ARG A 260 -15.28 -5.98 14.73
C ARG A 260 -13.91 -6.48 15.18
N MET A 261 -12.96 -5.60 15.40
CA MET A 261 -11.63 -5.96 15.89
C MET A 261 -11.66 -6.50 17.33
N MET A 262 -12.46 -5.92 18.21
CA MET A 262 -12.63 -6.40 19.58
C MET A 262 -13.29 -7.77 19.67
N SER A 263 -14.11 -8.14 18.69
CA SER A 263 -14.77 -9.47 18.65
C SER A 263 -13.80 -10.65 18.52
N PHE A 264 -12.50 -10.39 18.31
CA PHE A 264 -11.46 -11.43 18.27
C PHE A 264 -10.74 -11.65 19.61
N GLU A 265 -10.93 -10.76 20.57
CA GLU A 265 -10.27 -10.85 21.86
C GLU A 265 -11.04 -11.73 22.87
N ILE A 266 -12.15 -12.33 22.43
CA ILE A 266 -12.96 -13.28 23.19
C ILE A 266 -12.74 -14.69 22.66
#